data_eb9395c469969218689d679c2c945d21
#
_entry.id   eb9395c469969218689d679c2c945d21
#
_cell.length_a   1.000
_cell.length_b   1.000
_cell.length_c   1.000
_cell.angle_alpha   90.00
_cell.angle_beta   90.00
_cell.angle_gamma   90.00
#
_symmetry.space_group_name_H-M   'P 1'
#
loop_
_entity.id
_entity.type
_entity.pdbx_description
1 polymer ?
#
loop_
_entity_poly.entity_id
_entity_poly.type
_entity_poly.pdbx_seq_one_letter_code
_entity_poly.pdbx_strand_id
1 'polypeptide(L)'
;MKLLLDIREESPDDIPAIREVNNRAFGRTQEASLVDALRSNGAVLLSLVAALDGQVVGHILYSPASIGDVGGSALGPMAVLPAHQRRGIGSKLVEAGNRYMKDAGWPFIIVLGHPHFYPSFGFKPASALGITCDWDVPDDVFMLLVVDEQKMQSVSGLAKYRDEFSSVT
;
A
#
# COMPACT_ATOMS: atom_id res chain seq x y z
N MET A 1 5.40 31.35 -2.77
CA MET A 1 4.81 30.57 -3.87
C MET A 1 4.29 29.26 -3.32
N LYS A 2 3.04 28.92 -3.64
CA LYS A 2 2.43 27.68 -3.19
C LYS A 2 2.84 26.54 -4.13
N LEU A 3 3.43 25.48 -3.56
CA LEU A 3 3.80 24.29 -4.33
C LEU A 3 2.56 23.49 -4.71
N LEU A 4 2.52 23.00 -5.95
CA LEU A 4 1.42 22.18 -6.47
C LEU A 4 1.73 20.70 -6.26
N LEU A 5 0.91 20.03 -5.46
CA LEU A 5 0.97 18.60 -5.27
C LEU A 5 -0.09 17.93 -6.15
N ASP A 6 0.35 16.97 -6.96
CA ASP A 6 -0.50 16.20 -7.84
C ASP A 6 -0.37 14.71 -7.48
N ILE A 7 -1.50 14.05 -7.26
CA ILE A 7 -1.56 12.60 -7.04
C ILE A 7 -2.15 11.99 -8.31
N ARG A 8 -1.37 11.15 -8.98
CA ARG A 8 -1.77 10.54 -10.26
C ARG A 8 -1.22 9.15 -10.42
N GLU A 9 -1.76 8.39 -11.36
CA GLU A 9 -1.20 7.09 -11.71
C GLU A 9 0.20 7.24 -12.30
N GLU A 10 1.04 6.24 -12.05
CA GLU A 10 2.40 6.24 -12.61
C GLU A 10 2.36 6.10 -14.13
N SER A 11 3.34 6.71 -14.78
CA SER A 11 3.65 6.46 -16.18
C SER A 11 5.02 5.76 -16.28
N PRO A 12 5.35 5.15 -17.43
CA PRO A 12 6.66 4.48 -17.58
C PRO A 12 7.85 5.38 -17.25
N ASP A 13 7.74 6.66 -17.53
CA ASP A 13 8.81 7.62 -17.25
C ASP A 13 9.05 7.85 -15.77
N ASP A 14 8.09 7.50 -14.92
CA ASP A 14 8.20 7.65 -13.47
C ASP A 14 9.02 6.53 -12.80
N ILE A 15 9.26 5.41 -13.49
CA ILE A 15 9.87 4.23 -12.89
C ILE A 15 11.21 4.52 -12.19
N PRO A 16 12.15 5.25 -12.80
CA PRO A 16 13.40 5.58 -12.10
C PRO A 16 13.17 6.40 -10.82
N ALA A 17 12.25 7.37 -10.87
CA ALA A 17 11.94 8.20 -9.70
C ALA A 17 11.25 7.40 -8.60
N ILE A 18 10.36 6.48 -8.95
CA ILE A 18 9.70 5.58 -7.98
C ILE A 18 10.76 4.73 -7.27
N ARG A 19 11.71 4.18 -8.01
CA ARG A 19 12.80 3.40 -7.43
C ARG A 19 13.60 4.23 -6.43
N GLU A 20 13.95 5.46 -6.80
CA GLU A 20 14.70 6.38 -5.95
C GLU A 20 13.93 6.72 -4.67
N VAL A 21 12.64 7.02 -4.78
CA VAL A 21 11.79 7.35 -3.64
C VAL A 21 11.77 6.19 -2.65
N ASN A 22 11.56 4.97 -3.14
CA ASN A 22 11.53 3.80 -2.27
C ASN A 22 12.90 3.54 -1.62
N ASN A 23 13.98 3.60 -2.40
CA ASN A 23 15.32 3.39 -1.88
C ASN A 23 15.66 4.39 -0.76
N ARG A 24 15.33 5.64 -0.95
CA ARG A 24 15.65 6.69 0.01
C ARG A 24 14.75 6.65 1.25
N ALA A 25 13.47 6.37 1.06
CA ALA A 25 12.54 6.32 2.18
C ALA A 25 12.83 5.15 3.12
N PHE A 26 13.16 3.97 2.57
CA PHE A 26 13.41 2.77 3.36
C PHE A 26 14.88 2.57 3.73
N GLY A 27 15.79 3.31 3.08
CA GLY A 27 17.23 3.18 3.34
C GLY A 27 17.83 1.86 2.88
N ARG A 28 17.14 1.16 1.96
CA ARG A 28 17.56 -0.12 1.38
C ARG A 28 16.86 -0.32 0.05
N THR A 29 17.23 -1.37 -0.69
CA THR A 29 16.71 -1.59 -2.05
C THR A 29 15.56 -2.60 -2.13
N GLN A 30 15.22 -3.28 -1.05
CA GLN A 30 14.25 -4.37 -1.06
C GLN A 30 12.86 -3.91 -1.51
N GLU A 31 12.39 -2.77 -1.05
CA GLU A 31 11.07 -2.25 -1.43
C GLU A 31 11.01 -1.85 -2.91
N ALA A 32 12.06 -1.20 -3.41
CA ALA A 32 12.14 -0.87 -4.84
C ALA A 32 12.18 -2.13 -5.71
N SER A 33 12.93 -3.14 -5.28
CA SER A 33 12.99 -4.43 -5.97
C SER A 33 11.64 -5.14 -5.94
N LEU A 34 10.90 -5.06 -4.83
CA LEU A 34 9.56 -5.59 -4.73
C LEU A 34 8.62 -4.94 -5.75
N VAL A 35 8.66 -3.62 -5.86
CA VAL A 35 7.85 -2.88 -6.84
C VAL A 35 8.18 -3.34 -8.26
N ASP A 36 9.46 -3.46 -8.59
CA ASP A 36 9.89 -3.94 -9.92
C ASP A 36 9.38 -5.36 -10.20
N ALA A 37 9.47 -6.26 -9.22
CA ALA A 37 9.01 -7.64 -9.35
C ALA A 37 7.50 -7.72 -9.54
N LEU A 38 6.74 -6.98 -8.76
CA LEU A 38 5.27 -6.93 -8.89
C LEU A 38 4.87 -6.40 -10.26
N ARG A 39 5.55 -5.35 -10.73
CA ARG A 39 5.30 -4.79 -12.07
C ARG A 39 5.62 -5.79 -13.16
N SER A 40 6.76 -6.47 -13.09
CA SER A 40 7.18 -7.47 -14.08
C SER A 40 6.24 -8.66 -14.16
N ASN A 41 5.63 -9.04 -13.03
CA ASN A 41 4.75 -10.20 -12.94
C ASN A 41 3.27 -9.85 -13.16
N GLY A 42 2.96 -8.61 -13.54
CA GLY A 42 1.59 -8.18 -13.77
C GLY A 42 0.74 -8.15 -12.52
N ALA A 43 1.36 -7.96 -11.36
CA ALA A 43 0.71 -8.04 -10.05
C ALA A 43 0.50 -6.65 -9.41
N VAL A 44 0.27 -5.62 -10.22
CA VAL A 44 -0.02 -4.27 -9.75
C VAL A 44 -1.49 -3.96 -10.02
N LEU A 45 -2.26 -3.72 -8.96
CA LEU A 45 -3.64 -3.26 -9.08
C LEU A 45 -3.68 -1.74 -9.28
N LEU A 46 -2.81 -1.02 -8.59
CA LEU A 46 -2.72 0.44 -8.67
C LEU A 46 -1.33 0.88 -8.24
N SER A 47 -0.76 1.83 -8.97
CA SER A 47 0.47 2.52 -8.57
C SER A 47 0.25 4.02 -8.75
N LEU A 48 0.31 4.76 -7.65
CA LEU A 48 0.16 6.22 -7.65
C LEU A 48 1.47 6.89 -7.28
N VAL A 49 1.74 8.02 -7.92
CA VAL A 49 2.84 8.89 -7.55
C VAL A 49 2.30 10.20 -7.01
N ALA A 50 3.03 10.79 -6.08
CA ALA A 50 2.83 12.15 -5.62
C ALA A 50 3.90 13.00 -6.26
N ALA A 51 3.49 13.92 -7.14
CA ALA A 51 4.41 14.82 -7.83
C ALA A 51 4.25 16.23 -7.25
N LEU A 52 5.35 16.80 -6.82
CA LEU A 52 5.40 18.17 -6.28
C LEU A 52 6.13 19.04 -7.28
N ASP A 53 5.40 19.96 -7.90
CA ASP A 53 5.91 20.80 -9.01
C ASP A 53 6.58 19.95 -10.11
N GLY A 54 5.95 18.82 -10.45
CA GLY A 54 6.43 17.92 -11.50
C GLY A 54 7.47 16.91 -11.06
N GLN A 55 7.99 16.99 -9.83
CA GLN A 55 8.97 16.03 -9.30
C GLN A 55 8.28 14.97 -8.46
N VAL A 56 8.51 13.70 -8.75
CA VAL A 56 7.97 12.60 -7.95
C VAL A 56 8.65 12.56 -6.59
N VAL A 57 7.87 12.73 -5.54
CA VAL A 57 8.35 12.77 -4.14
C VAL A 57 7.72 11.68 -3.28
N GLY A 58 6.70 11.00 -3.79
CA GLY A 58 6.02 9.93 -3.06
C GLY A 58 5.45 8.88 -3.99
N HIS A 59 5.16 7.70 -3.43
CA HIS A 59 4.68 6.54 -4.19
C HIS A 59 3.87 5.62 -3.28
N ILE A 60 2.80 5.04 -3.83
CA ILE A 60 2.04 3.99 -3.16
C ILE A 60 1.65 2.93 -4.19
N LEU A 61 1.70 1.66 -3.79
CA LEU A 61 1.35 0.55 -4.65
C LEU A 61 0.36 -0.38 -3.95
N TYR A 62 -0.62 -0.87 -4.71
CA TYR A 62 -1.57 -1.89 -4.27
C TYR A 62 -1.41 -3.10 -5.17
N SER A 63 -1.40 -4.29 -4.57
CA SER A 63 -1.24 -5.57 -5.27
C SER A 63 -2.31 -6.55 -4.83
N PRO A 64 -2.55 -7.65 -5.59
CA PRO A 64 -3.53 -8.65 -5.20
C PRO A 64 -3.18 -9.35 -3.89
N ALA A 65 -4.21 -9.62 -3.10
CA ALA A 65 -4.10 -10.40 -1.88
C ALA A 65 -5.34 -11.28 -1.76
N SER A 66 -5.31 -12.27 -0.87
CA SER A 66 -6.46 -13.13 -0.64
C SER A 66 -6.59 -13.48 0.83
N ILE A 67 -7.84 -13.72 1.26
CA ILE A 67 -8.16 -14.29 2.57
C ILE A 67 -9.15 -15.43 2.27
N GLY A 68 -8.70 -16.69 2.43
CA GLY A 68 -9.49 -17.81 1.97
C GLY A 68 -9.76 -17.70 0.47
N ASP A 69 -11.03 -17.77 0.08
CA ASP A 69 -11.45 -17.68 -1.33
C ASP A 69 -11.76 -16.26 -1.79
N VAL A 70 -11.58 -15.27 -0.92
CA VAL A 70 -11.91 -13.89 -1.23
C VAL A 70 -10.66 -13.12 -1.67
N GLY A 71 -10.70 -12.57 -2.88
CA GLY A 71 -9.65 -11.71 -3.40
C GLY A 71 -9.86 -10.26 -3.00
N GLY A 72 -8.78 -9.60 -2.63
CA GLY A 72 -8.77 -8.20 -2.27
C GLY A 72 -7.43 -7.56 -2.61
N SER A 73 -7.07 -6.51 -1.88
CA SER A 73 -5.85 -5.77 -2.15
C SER A 73 -4.95 -5.67 -0.93
N ALA A 74 -3.65 -5.53 -1.20
CA ALA A 74 -2.63 -5.25 -0.21
C ALA A 74 -2.00 -3.89 -0.54
N LEU A 75 -1.96 -3.01 0.44
CA LEU A 75 -1.30 -1.71 0.35
C LEU A 75 0.17 -1.89 0.73
N GLY A 76 1.07 -1.54 -0.16
CA GLY A 76 2.50 -1.55 0.11
C GLY A 76 3.33 -1.82 -1.14
N PRO A 77 4.51 -1.22 -1.21
CA PRO A 77 5.04 -0.22 -0.29
C PRO A 77 4.40 1.15 -0.46
N MET A 78 4.50 1.99 0.55
CA MET A 78 4.16 3.40 0.50
C MET A 78 5.38 4.18 1.00
N ALA A 79 5.82 5.15 0.22
CA ALA A 79 7.07 5.85 0.48
C ALA A 79 6.95 7.33 0.14
N VAL A 80 7.60 8.16 0.95
CA VAL A 80 7.76 9.60 0.69
C VAL A 80 9.22 9.93 0.92
N LEU A 81 9.82 10.70 0.02
CA LEU A 81 11.21 11.16 0.19
C LEU A 81 11.41 11.78 1.57
N PRO A 82 12.52 11.46 2.27
CA PRO A 82 12.74 11.96 3.62
C PRO A 82 12.56 13.47 3.78
N ALA A 83 13.02 14.24 2.80
CA ALA A 83 12.90 15.69 2.83
C ALA A 83 11.45 16.21 2.77
N HIS A 84 10.51 15.35 2.37
CA HIS A 84 9.10 15.72 2.17
C HIS A 84 8.15 14.99 3.13
N GLN A 85 8.68 14.21 4.07
CA GLN A 85 7.87 13.53 5.08
C GLN A 85 7.27 14.50 6.07
N ARG A 86 6.18 14.07 6.74
CA ARG A 86 5.45 14.84 7.77
C ARG A 86 4.78 16.11 7.22
N ARG A 87 4.43 16.08 5.93
CA ARG A 87 3.71 17.18 5.25
C ARG A 87 2.37 16.75 4.68
N GLY A 88 1.88 15.55 5.08
CA GLY A 88 0.59 15.04 4.65
C GLY A 88 0.59 14.35 3.29
N ILE A 89 1.74 14.17 2.65
CA ILE A 89 1.81 13.54 1.32
C ILE A 89 1.42 12.07 1.39
N GLY A 90 1.95 11.34 2.38
CA GLY A 90 1.58 9.93 2.60
C GLY A 90 0.09 9.76 2.84
N SER A 91 -0.52 10.64 3.63
CA SER A 91 -1.95 10.62 3.88
C SER A 91 -2.76 10.81 2.61
N LYS A 92 -2.35 11.72 1.74
CA LYS A 92 -3.03 11.96 0.46
C LYS A 92 -2.91 10.77 -0.48
N LEU A 93 -1.75 10.11 -0.48
CA LEU A 93 -1.56 8.88 -1.27
C LEU A 93 -2.49 7.76 -0.78
N VAL A 94 -2.57 7.55 0.54
CA VAL A 94 -3.45 6.52 1.11
C VAL A 94 -4.92 6.83 0.82
N GLU A 95 -5.34 8.06 1.03
CA GLU A 95 -6.72 8.48 0.75
C GLU A 95 -7.10 8.24 -0.71
N ALA A 96 -6.24 8.66 -1.65
CA ALA A 96 -6.49 8.49 -3.08
C ALA A 96 -6.50 7.01 -3.47
N GLY A 97 -5.53 6.23 -2.99
CA GLY A 97 -5.43 4.81 -3.30
C GLY A 97 -6.59 4.01 -2.74
N ASN A 98 -6.98 4.27 -1.51
CA ASN A 98 -8.12 3.58 -0.89
C ASN A 98 -9.43 3.88 -1.64
N ARG A 99 -9.60 5.11 -2.11
CA ARG A 99 -10.76 5.48 -2.92
C ARG A 99 -10.79 4.69 -4.23
N TYR A 100 -9.65 4.54 -4.90
CA TYR A 100 -9.54 3.71 -6.10
C TYR A 100 -9.95 2.26 -5.84
N MET A 101 -9.50 1.69 -4.72
CA MET A 101 -9.84 0.31 -4.38
C MET A 101 -11.34 0.16 -4.13
N LYS A 102 -11.96 1.12 -3.44
CA LYS A 102 -13.41 1.12 -3.22
C LYS A 102 -14.18 1.21 -4.53
N ASP A 103 -13.78 2.12 -5.40
CA ASP A 103 -14.46 2.34 -6.68
C ASP A 103 -14.30 1.14 -7.61
N ALA A 104 -13.17 0.42 -7.51
CA ALA A 104 -12.92 -0.79 -8.28
C ALA A 104 -13.65 -2.03 -7.72
N GLY A 105 -14.25 -1.92 -6.53
CA GLY A 105 -15.03 -3.00 -5.93
C GLY A 105 -14.23 -4.05 -5.15
N TRP A 106 -12.97 -3.75 -4.79
CA TRP A 106 -12.17 -4.67 -3.97
C TRP A 106 -12.72 -4.70 -2.55
N PRO A 107 -13.00 -5.91 -1.99
CA PRO A 107 -13.72 -6.01 -0.73
C PRO A 107 -12.91 -5.65 0.51
N PHE A 108 -11.58 -5.73 0.43
CA PHE A 108 -10.71 -5.39 1.56
C PHE A 108 -9.38 -4.83 1.11
N ILE A 109 -8.72 -4.13 2.03
CA ILE A 109 -7.34 -3.68 1.89
C ILE A 109 -6.59 -4.12 3.15
N ILE A 110 -5.48 -4.87 2.99
CA ILE A 110 -4.60 -5.21 4.11
C ILE A 110 -3.34 -4.36 4.04
N VAL A 111 -2.74 -4.11 5.20
CA VAL A 111 -1.50 -3.34 5.28
C VAL A 111 -0.68 -3.83 6.48
N LEU A 112 0.64 -3.89 6.29
CA LEU A 112 1.62 -4.00 7.37
C LEU A 112 2.28 -2.64 7.52
N GLY A 113 2.08 -1.95 8.63
CA GLY A 113 2.60 -0.61 8.78
C GLY A 113 2.42 -0.01 10.16
N HIS A 114 2.64 1.28 10.24
CA HIS A 114 2.63 2.01 11.50
C HIS A 114 1.26 2.02 12.16
N PRO A 115 1.13 1.49 13.39
CA PRO A 115 -0.17 1.39 14.06
C PRO A 115 -0.76 2.74 14.47
N HIS A 116 0.02 3.82 14.39
CA HIS A 116 -0.46 5.17 14.71
C HIS A 116 -0.83 5.99 13.46
N PHE A 117 -0.58 5.44 12.28
CA PHE A 117 -0.83 6.13 11.01
C PHE A 117 -2.10 5.61 10.32
N TYR A 118 -2.15 4.29 10.09
CA TYR A 118 -3.21 3.69 9.26
C TYR A 118 -4.60 3.69 9.92
N PRO A 119 -4.76 3.63 11.25
CA PRO A 119 -6.09 3.69 11.84
C PRO A 119 -6.89 4.95 11.50
N SER A 120 -6.22 6.07 11.22
CA SER A 120 -6.90 7.31 10.81
C SER A 120 -7.64 7.19 9.48
N PHE A 121 -7.33 6.15 8.68
CA PHE A 121 -8.01 5.87 7.41
C PHE A 121 -9.06 4.76 7.54
N GLY A 122 -9.33 4.29 8.74
CA GLY A 122 -10.32 3.25 9.00
C GLY A 122 -9.76 1.84 9.12
N PHE A 123 -8.43 1.67 9.03
CA PHE A 123 -7.81 0.36 9.25
C PHE A 123 -7.91 -0.04 10.71
N LYS A 124 -8.11 -1.33 10.95
CA LYS A 124 -8.17 -1.93 12.29
C LYS A 124 -7.25 -3.13 12.36
N PRO A 125 -6.77 -3.52 13.55
CA PRO A 125 -5.99 -4.76 13.66
C PRO A 125 -6.76 -5.93 13.04
N ALA A 126 -6.10 -6.66 12.15
CA ALA A 126 -6.74 -7.77 11.44
C ALA A 126 -7.15 -8.90 12.39
N SER A 127 -6.43 -9.06 13.49
CA SER A 127 -6.75 -10.04 14.54
C SER A 127 -8.14 -9.84 15.12
N ALA A 128 -8.64 -8.61 15.18
CA ALA A 128 -9.98 -8.31 15.66
C ALA A 128 -11.07 -8.95 14.79
N LEU A 129 -10.74 -9.29 13.54
CA LEU A 129 -11.64 -9.93 12.58
C LEU A 129 -11.29 -11.41 12.34
N GLY A 130 -10.39 -11.98 13.17
CA GLY A 130 -9.95 -13.36 13.01
C GLY A 130 -9.04 -13.58 11.80
N ILE A 131 -8.34 -12.55 11.36
CA ILE A 131 -7.48 -12.62 10.18
C ILE A 131 -6.01 -12.52 10.62
N THR A 132 -5.21 -13.44 10.09
CA THR A 132 -3.78 -13.56 10.42
C THR A 132 -2.95 -13.43 9.17
N CYS A 133 -1.62 -13.30 9.32
CA CYS A 133 -0.66 -13.31 8.22
C CYS A 133 0.49 -14.25 8.53
N ASP A 134 1.33 -14.53 7.51
CA ASP A 134 2.45 -15.46 7.62
C ASP A 134 3.65 -14.90 8.41
N TRP A 135 3.67 -13.61 8.66
CA TRP A 135 4.80 -12.98 9.33
C TRP A 135 4.57 -12.90 10.84
N ASP A 136 5.65 -13.12 11.60
CA ASP A 136 5.65 -12.93 13.05
C ASP A 136 5.84 -11.44 13.33
N VAL A 137 4.75 -10.72 13.50
CA VAL A 137 4.72 -9.28 13.73
C VAL A 137 3.80 -8.96 14.90
N PRO A 138 3.98 -7.80 15.56
CA PRO A 138 3.03 -7.35 16.56
C PRO A 138 1.61 -7.24 15.97
N ASP A 139 0.62 -7.55 16.80
CA ASP A 139 -0.80 -7.58 16.40
C ASP A 139 -1.29 -6.27 15.79
N ASP A 140 -0.79 -5.16 16.30
CA ASP A 140 -1.27 -3.83 15.91
C ASP A 140 -0.68 -3.31 14.59
N VAL A 141 0.34 -3.99 14.02
CA VAL A 141 0.92 -3.54 12.75
C VAL A 141 0.32 -4.22 11.52
N PHE A 142 -0.37 -5.36 11.69
CA PHE A 142 -1.11 -5.98 10.60
C PHE A 142 -2.57 -5.58 10.68
N MET A 143 -2.99 -4.76 9.71
CA MET A 143 -4.28 -4.10 9.77
C MET A 143 -5.10 -4.38 8.52
N LEU A 144 -6.41 -4.23 8.65
CA LEU A 144 -7.34 -4.47 7.57
C LEU A 144 -8.39 -3.37 7.52
N LEU A 145 -8.71 -2.94 6.32
CA LEU A 145 -9.85 -2.06 6.04
C LEU A 145 -10.89 -2.88 5.28
N VAL A 146 -12.09 -3.02 5.87
CA VAL A 146 -13.21 -3.64 5.20
C VAL A 146 -13.87 -2.61 4.28
N VAL A 147 -13.90 -2.91 2.98
CA VAL A 147 -14.53 -2.04 1.98
C VAL A 147 -15.96 -2.52 1.71
N ASP A 148 -16.16 -3.83 1.56
CA ASP A 148 -17.48 -4.43 1.32
C ASP A 148 -17.82 -5.35 2.49
N GLU A 149 -18.66 -4.85 3.39
CA GLU A 149 -19.02 -5.59 4.62
C GLU A 149 -19.74 -6.90 4.31
N GLN A 150 -20.58 -6.94 3.29
CA GLN A 150 -21.30 -8.17 2.92
C GLN A 150 -20.34 -9.27 2.48
N LYS A 151 -19.40 -8.94 1.60
CA LYS A 151 -18.42 -9.91 1.11
C LYS A 151 -17.47 -10.37 2.20
N MET A 152 -17.22 -9.53 3.21
CA MET A 152 -16.28 -9.82 4.29
C MET A 152 -16.96 -10.44 5.53
N GLN A 153 -18.28 -10.58 5.54
CA GLN A 153 -19.06 -10.93 6.72
C GLN A 153 -18.65 -12.27 7.37
N SER A 154 -18.28 -13.25 6.57
CA SER A 154 -17.87 -14.59 7.05
C SER A 154 -16.41 -14.90 6.77
N VAL A 155 -15.61 -13.89 6.46
CA VAL A 155 -14.22 -14.08 6.06
C VAL A 155 -13.31 -14.06 7.27
N SER A 156 -12.50 -15.11 7.43
CA SER A 156 -11.48 -15.20 8.48
C SER A 156 -10.35 -16.09 8.00
N GLY A 157 -9.28 -16.17 8.78
CA GLY A 157 -8.15 -17.04 8.50
C GLY A 157 -6.93 -16.30 7.98
N LEU A 158 -6.11 -17.01 7.23
CA LEU A 158 -4.81 -16.53 6.80
C LEU A 158 -4.92 -15.62 5.57
N ALA A 159 -4.45 -14.38 5.72
CA ALA A 159 -4.28 -13.47 4.60
C ALA A 159 -2.99 -13.79 3.86
N LYS A 160 -3.05 -13.82 2.54
CA LYS A 160 -1.89 -14.12 1.69
C LYS A 160 -1.61 -12.95 0.77
N TYR A 161 -0.37 -12.48 0.85
CA TYR A 161 0.21 -11.54 -0.10
C TYR A 161 0.72 -12.29 -1.33
N ARG A 162 1.10 -11.55 -2.34
CA ARG A 162 1.87 -12.11 -3.45
C ARG A 162 3.21 -12.63 -2.95
N ASP A 163 3.72 -13.68 -3.61
CA ASP A 163 5.00 -14.32 -3.24
C ASP A 163 6.18 -13.34 -3.26
N GLU A 164 6.11 -12.31 -4.10
CA GLU A 164 7.16 -11.31 -4.21
C GLU A 164 7.47 -10.62 -2.87
N PHE A 165 6.48 -10.53 -1.98
CA PHE A 165 6.66 -9.91 -0.66
C PHE A 165 7.60 -10.68 0.26
N SER A 166 7.87 -11.94 0.01
CA SER A 166 8.76 -12.73 0.87
C SER A 166 10.19 -12.19 0.91
N SER A 167 10.59 -11.39 -0.07
CA SER A 167 11.93 -10.81 -0.16
C SER A 167 12.13 -9.58 0.73
N VAL A 168 11.07 -9.00 1.30
CA VAL A 168 11.15 -7.77 2.10
C VAL A 168 10.98 -7.99 3.60
N THR A 169 10.80 -9.22 4.04
CA THR A 169 10.61 -9.58 5.46
C THR A 169 11.88 -10.03 6.15
#